data_1193e82cbed563473f7cab7ab73f40d1
#
_entry.id   1193e82cbed563473f7cab7ab73f40d1
#
_cell.length_a   1.000
_cell.length_b   1.000
_cell.length_c   1.000
_cell.angle_alpha   90.00
_cell.angle_beta   90.00
_cell.angle_gamma   90.00
#
_symmetry.space_group_name_H-M   'P 1'
#
loop_
_entity.id
_entity.type
_entity.pdbx_description
1 polymer ?
#
loop_
_entity_poly.entity_id
_entity_poly.type
_entity_poly.pdbx_seq_one_letter_code
_entity_poly.pdbx_strand_id
1 'polypeptide(L)'
;MNWEENEEQRKTEEQRKNEEQRKKEGYRVEEKRVVEEYRVQEYREQEEELLSVEDLSVEIPLSEKTVYPVSGIHFSLKEGELAAIVGESGSGKSVAMKSILGLLPSGARRTAKKLSFKGKDLISLSEKEYYGIRGKEISMIFQDPMTALNPLMRIGEQISEVILRNRKEKMTKKEAKEEAIRLLSSVGIPDAEKKYRQYPHEFSGGMRQRVLIAMALSCSPALLIADEPTTALDVTIQAQILKLLKEEARERNTAVIFITHDLSLVFENAESLFVMYGGKIMEKGKVEEIFSTPAHPYTKALLAAIPSMEMEKGERLKPIEGTPPSLFEKPMRCPFFERCKERMPICGVEMPKEQSLSKTHSFFCHKKTEFK
;
A
#
# COMPACT_ATOMS: atom_id res chain seq x y z
N MET A 1 -39.72 -34.79 64.40
CA MET A 1 -39.44 -33.58 63.56
C MET A 1 -37.94 -33.39 63.54
N ASN A 2 -37.18 -33.39 62.56
CA ASN A 2 -37.27 -33.69 61.11
C ASN A 2 -35.86 -33.99 60.67
N TRP A 3 -35.38 -35.19 60.85
CA TRP A 3 -34.06 -35.56 60.33
C TRP A 3 -34.15 -35.72 58.79
N GLU A 4 -35.23 -36.23 58.29
CA GLU A 4 -35.47 -36.45 56.85
C GLU A 4 -35.61 -35.12 56.06
N GLU A 5 -36.32 -34.10 56.59
CA GLU A 5 -36.44 -32.81 55.93
C GLU A 5 -35.07 -32.07 55.79
N ASN A 6 -34.18 -32.22 56.78
CA ASN A 6 -32.83 -31.61 56.73
C ASN A 6 -31.90 -32.29 55.72
N GLU A 7 -32.10 -33.59 55.51
CA GLU A 7 -31.30 -34.38 54.53
C GLU A 7 -31.73 -34.08 53.09
N GLU A 8 -33.03 -33.91 52.86
CA GLU A 8 -33.59 -33.53 51.56
C GLU A 8 -33.21 -32.08 51.15
N GLN A 9 -33.21 -31.16 52.07
CA GLN A 9 -32.75 -29.80 51.87
C GLN A 9 -31.25 -29.75 51.54
N ARG A 10 -30.40 -30.51 52.22
CA ARG A 10 -28.97 -30.63 51.91
C ARG A 10 -28.70 -31.22 50.53
N LYS A 11 -29.42 -32.24 50.11
CA LYS A 11 -29.31 -32.84 48.77
C LYS A 11 -29.73 -31.86 47.66
N THR A 12 -30.76 -31.06 47.91
CA THR A 12 -31.24 -30.03 46.97
C THR A 12 -30.24 -28.89 46.83
N GLU A 13 -29.60 -28.48 47.92
CA GLU A 13 -28.58 -27.44 47.92
C GLU A 13 -27.27 -27.88 47.26
N GLU A 14 -26.88 -29.14 47.45
CA GLU A 14 -25.73 -29.74 46.79
C GLU A 14 -25.94 -29.90 45.27
N GLN A 15 -27.15 -30.29 44.87
CA GLN A 15 -27.54 -30.32 43.45
C GLN A 15 -27.51 -28.94 42.80
N ARG A 16 -27.99 -27.90 43.45
CA ARG A 16 -27.91 -26.51 42.95
C ARG A 16 -26.47 -26.04 42.81
N LYS A 17 -25.61 -26.31 43.79
CA LYS A 17 -24.18 -25.95 43.72
C LYS A 17 -23.47 -26.68 42.56
N ASN A 18 -23.77 -27.95 42.36
CA ASN A 18 -23.22 -28.73 41.25
C ASN A 18 -23.72 -28.25 39.90
N GLU A 19 -24.98 -27.80 39.78
CA GLU A 19 -25.53 -27.20 38.55
C GLU A 19 -24.92 -25.84 38.25
N GLU A 20 -24.71 -24.98 39.26
CA GLU A 20 -24.01 -23.71 39.10
C GLU A 20 -22.54 -23.89 38.70
N GLN A 21 -21.88 -24.90 39.28
CA GLN A 21 -20.48 -25.18 38.92
C GLN A 21 -20.36 -25.69 37.49
N ARG A 22 -21.28 -26.58 37.05
CA ARG A 22 -21.35 -27.03 35.64
C ARG A 22 -21.64 -25.89 34.66
N LYS A 23 -22.51 -24.95 35.01
CA LYS A 23 -22.76 -23.74 34.23
C LYS A 23 -21.50 -22.84 34.12
N LYS A 24 -20.80 -22.62 35.23
CA LYS A 24 -19.53 -21.85 35.24
C LYS A 24 -18.42 -22.54 34.42
N GLU A 25 -18.31 -23.85 34.48
CA GLU A 25 -17.36 -24.61 33.67
C GLU A 25 -17.73 -24.57 32.19
N GLY A 26 -19.02 -24.68 31.84
CA GLY A 26 -19.52 -24.51 30.47
C GLY A 26 -19.22 -23.14 29.90
N TYR A 27 -19.43 -22.05 30.66
CA TYR A 27 -19.05 -20.68 30.23
C TYR A 27 -17.54 -20.53 30.02
N ARG A 28 -16.70 -21.10 30.88
CA ARG A 28 -15.23 -21.05 30.71
C ARG A 28 -14.74 -21.84 29.51
N VAL A 29 -15.38 -22.92 29.13
CA VAL A 29 -15.03 -23.71 27.94
C VAL A 29 -15.43 -22.97 26.68
N GLU A 30 -16.61 -22.36 26.67
CA GLU A 30 -17.09 -21.53 25.53
C GLU A 30 -16.22 -20.29 25.32
N GLU A 31 -15.85 -19.59 26.39
CA GLU A 31 -14.95 -18.43 26.34
C GLU A 31 -13.56 -18.78 25.80
N LYS A 32 -13.00 -19.93 26.22
CA LYS A 32 -11.74 -20.44 25.69
C LYS A 32 -11.85 -20.81 24.21
N ARG A 33 -12.95 -21.41 23.79
CA ARG A 33 -13.19 -21.80 22.41
C ARG A 33 -13.31 -20.57 21.50
N VAL A 34 -14.04 -19.55 21.93
CA VAL A 34 -14.17 -18.27 21.22
C VAL A 34 -12.81 -17.58 21.09
N VAL A 35 -12.01 -17.53 22.16
CA VAL A 35 -10.65 -16.94 22.13
C VAL A 35 -9.71 -17.73 21.20
N GLU A 36 -9.82 -19.07 21.19
CA GLU A 36 -9.02 -19.92 20.29
C GLU A 36 -9.45 -19.75 18.82
N GLU A 37 -10.75 -19.68 18.55
CA GLU A 37 -11.29 -19.39 17.21
C GLU A 37 -10.85 -18.00 16.72
N TYR A 38 -10.88 -16.98 17.57
CA TYR A 38 -10.34 -15.64 17.24
C TYR A 38 -8.84 -15.67 16.97
N ARG A 39 -8.05 -16.40 17.77
CA ARG A 39 -6.61 -16.56 17.53
C ARG A 39 -6.31 -17.29 16.23
N VAL A 40 -7.02 -18.37 15.94
CA VAL A 40 -6.86 -19.13 14.69
C VAL A 40 -7.24 -18.28 13.48
N GLN A 41 -8.28 -17.44 13.60
CA GLN A 41 -8.68 -16.54 12.54
C GLN A 41 -7.66 -15.40 12.35
N GLU A 42 -7.13 -14.84 13.42
CA GLU A 42 -6.07 -13.84 13.40
C GLU A 42 -4.76 -14.40 12.81
N TYR A 43 -4.40 -15.66 13.13
CA TYR A 43 -3.28 -16.37 12.51
C TYR A 43 -3.51 -16.62 11.02
N ARG A 44 -4.71 -17.02 10.60
CA ARG A 44 -5.04 -17.21 9.18
C ARG A 44 -5.03 -15.90 8.40
N GLU A 45 -5.55 -14.82 8.96
CA GLU A 45 -5.50 -13.49 8.35
C GLU A 45 -4.06 -12.98 8.21
N GLN A 46 -3.15 -13.33 9.14
CA GLN A 46 -1.72 -13.01 9.06
C GLN A 46 -0.96 -13.86 8.03
N GLU A 47 -1.37 -15.12 7.79
CA GLU A 47 -0.77 -15.96 6.74
C GLU A 47 -1.13 -15.48 5.32
N GLU A 48 -2.21 -14.72 5.15
CA GLU A 48 -2.61 -14.15 3.85
C GLU A 48 -1.94 -12.81 3.52
N GLU A 49 -1.26 -12.16 4.47
CA GLU A 49 -0.59 -10.88 4.24
C GLU A 49 0.73 -11.05 3.46
N LEU A 50 0.78 -10.54 2.24
CA LEU A 50 1.99 -10.48 1.43
C LEU A 50 3.00 -9.47 2.01
N LEU A 51 2.51 -8.27 2.36
CA LEU A 51 3.28 -7.18 2.95
C LEU A 51 2.55 -6.67 4.19
N SER A 52 3.25 -6.60 5.31
CA SER A 52 2.74 -6.02 6.55
C SER A 52 3.65 -4.90 7.03
N VAL A 53 3.08 -3.72 7.27
CA VAL A 53 3.78 -2.50 7.67
C VAL A 53 3.10 -1.94 8.92
N GLU A 54 3.83 -1.89 10.05
CA GLU A 54 3.36 -1.30 11.30
C GLU A 54 4.37 -0.28 11.82
N ASP A 55 3.89 0.93 12.10
CA ASP A 55 4.64 2.05 12.68
C ASP A 55 5.94 2.38 11.91
N LEU A 56 5.87 2.30 10.57
CA LEU A 56 7.02 2.61 9.73
C LEU A 56 7.30 4.12 9.75
N SER A 57 8.52 4.47 10.12
CA SER A 57 9.03 5.84 10.14
C SER A 57 10.36 5.94 9.40
N VAL A 58 10.57 7.07 8.73
CA VAL A 58 11.81 7.38 8.02
C VAL A 58 12.28 8.79 8.40
N GLU A 59 13.56 8.89 8.79
CA GLU A 59 14.26 10.12 9.10
C GLU A 59 15.43 10.27 8.13
N ILE A 60 15.53 11.43 7.48
CA ILE A 60 16.61 11.74 6.54
C ILE A 60 17.38 12.94 7.09
N PRO A 61 18.57 12.74 7.67
CA PRO A 61 19.42 13.84 8.11
C PRO A 61 19.97 14.59 6.89
N LEU A 62 19.81 15.90 6.89
CA LEU A 62 20.48 16.85 6.01
C LEU A 62 21.56 17.56 6.81
N SER A 63 22.35 18.43 6.14
CA SER A 63 23.50 19.12 6.80
C SER A 63 23.11 19.87 8.08
N GLU A 64 21.96 20.53 8.11
CA GLU A 64 21.53 21.37 9.23
C GLU A 64 20.21 20.89 9.89
N LYS A 65 19.43 20.07 9.22
CA LYS A 65 18.07 19.68 9.65
C LYS A 65 17.81 18.21 9.34
N THR A 66 16.84 17.63 10.01
CA THR A 66 16.32 16.32 9.68
C THR A 66 14.95 16.45 9.03
N VAL A 67 14.69 15.66 8.00
CA VAL A 67 13.37 15.55 7.35
C VAL A 67 12.71 14.26 7.80
N TYR A 68 11.40 14.33 8.10
CA TYR A 68 10.56 13.22 8.56
C TYR A 68 9.49 12.88 7.50
N PRO A 69 9.88 12.34 6.35
CA PRO A 69 8.96 12.09 5.24
C PRO A 69 7.94 10.98 5.50
N VAL A 70 8.20 10.13 6.48
CA VAL A 70 7.30 9.06 6.90
C VAL A 70 7.31 8.99 8.43
N SER A 71 6.13 8.96 9.04
CA SER A 71 5.98 9.05 10.49
C SER A 71 4.88 8.12 11.00
N GLY A 72 5.24 6.88 11.34
CA GLY A 72 4.34 5.91 11.95
C GLY A 72 3.19 5.49 11.06
N ILE A 73 3.47 5.13 9.79
CA ILE A 73 2.44 4.60 8.89
C ILE A 73 2.22 3.10 9.13
N HIS A 74 0.98 2.65 8.89
CA HIS A 74 0.64 1.25 8.97
C HIS A 74 -0.41 0.86 7.93
N PHE A 75 -0.16 -0.22 7.24
CA PHE A 75 -1.04 -0.84 6.25
C PHE A 75 -0.57 -2.27 5.97
N SER A 76 -1.43 -3.08 5.38
CA SER A 76 -1.09 -4.40 4.85
C SER A 76 -1.55 -4.55 3.41
N LEU A 77 -1.00 -5.53 2.71
CA LEU A 77 -1.34 -5.87 1.34
C LEU A 77 -1.41 -7.40 1.23
N LYS A 78 -2.43 -7.89 0.54
CA LYS A 78 -2.62 -9.30 0.24
C LYS A 78 -1.95 -9.70 -1.08
N GLU A 79 -1.78 -11.00 -1.32
CA GLU A 79 -1.31 -11.50 -2.61
C GLU A 79 -2.30 -11.13 -3.73
N GLY A 80 -1.78 -10.67 -4.85
CA GLY A 80 -2.57 -10.27 -6.02
C GLY A 80 -3.39 -9.00 -5.84
N GLU A 81 -3.38 -8.35 -4.68
CA GLU A 81 -4.15 -7.14 -4.40
C GLU A 81 -3.60 -5.92 -5.15
N LEU A 82 -4.52 -5.11 -5.69
CA LEU A 82 -4.20 -3.83 -6.33
C LEU A 82 -4.52 -2.67 -5.39
N ALA A 83 -3.50 -2.03 -4.84
CA ALA A 83 -3.62 -0.92 -3.91
C ALA A 83 -3.08 0.38 -4.50
N ALA A 84 -3.71 1.50 -4.14
CA ALA A 84 -3.24 2.83 -4.48
C ALA A 84 -2.78 3.62 -3.25
N ILE A 85 -1.71 4.39 -3.39
CA ILE A 85 -1.31 5.40 -2.41
C ILE A 85 -1.46 6.77 -3.06
N VAL A 86 -2.32 7.60 -2.47
CA VAL A 86 -2.59 8.95 -2.99
C VAL A 86 -2.23 10.03 -1.98
N GLY A 87 -2.08 11.25 -2.47
CA GLY A 87 -1.81 12.43 -1.65
C GLY A 87 -1.02 13.48 -2.42
N GLU A 88 -0.91 14.68 -1.88
CA GLU A 88 -0.18 15.76 -2.50
C GLU A 88 1.31 15.45 -2.69
N SER A 89 1.97 16.18 -3.63
CA SER A 89 3.42 16.10 -3.81
C SER A 89 4.12 16.42 -2.47
N GLY A 90 5.19 15.69 -2.17
CA GLY A 90 5.92 15.85 -0.91
C GLY A 90 5.25 15.20 0.32
N SER A 91 4.12 14.48 0.20
CA SER A 91 3.49 13.81 1.35
C SER A 91 4.23 12.57 1.87
N GLY A 92 5.32 12.14 1.20
CA GLY A 92 6.17 11.02 1.66
C GLY A 92 5.94 9.68 0.96
N LYS A 93 5.02 9.59 -0.01
CA LYS A 93 4.62 8.35 -0.71
C LYS A 93 5.79 7.56 -1.27
N SER A 94 6.57 8.18 -2.15
CA SER A 94 7.74 7.54 -2.79
C SER A 94 8.81 7.14 -1.79
N VAL A 95 9.01 7.93 -0.72
CA VAL A 95 9.98 7.60 0.34
C VAL A 95 9.50 6.40 1.14
N ALA A 96 8.21 6.32 1.47
CA ALA A 96 7.63 5.17 2.15
C ALA A 96 7.88 3.88 1.35
N MET A 97 7.61 3.89 0.05
CA MET A 97 7.80 2.73 -0.82
C MET A 97 9.28 2.37 -1.03
N LYS A 98 10.14 3.38 -1.25
CA LYS A 98 11.59 3.15 -1.32
C LYS A 98 12.15 2.57 -0.02
N SER A 99 11.57 2.94 1.13
CA SER A 99 12.00 2.42 2.42
C SER A 99 11.74 0.91 2.59
N ILE A 100 10.64 0.39 2.01
CA ILE A 100 10.33 -1.05 1.99
C ILE A 100 11.45 -1.83 1.29
N LEU A 101 11.96 -1.28 0.18
CA LEU A 101 13.06 -1.86 -0.59
C LEU A 101 14.45 -1.55 -0.02
N GLY A 102 14.57 -0.80 1.09
CA GLY A 102 15.86 -0.34 1.59
C GLY A 102 16.59 0.61 0.64
N LEU A 103 15.87 1.31 -0.25
CA LEU A 103 16.40 2.26 -1.23
C LEU A 103 16.33 3.69 -0.70
N LEU A 104 16.89 3.91 0.48
CA LEU A 104 16.97 5.22 1.10
C LEU A 104 18.34 5.86 0.86
N PRO A 105 18.46 7.20 0.89
CA PRO A 105 19.75 7.87 0.80
C PRO A 105 20.67 7.50 1.97
N SER A 106 21.97 7.62 1.75
CA SER A 106 22.97 7.36 2.79
C SER A 106 22.70 8.22 4.03
N GLY A 107 22.81 7.62 5.22
CA GLY A 107 22.54 8.28 6.49
C GLY A 107 21.06 8.31 6.90
N ALA A 108 20.13 7.96 6.02
CA ALA A 108 18.71 7.85 6.40
C ALA A 108 18.51 6.71 7.43
N ARG A 109 17.60 6.95 8.38
CA ARG A 109 17.20 5.99 9.39
C ARG A 109 15.77 5.51 9.12
N ARG A 110 15.58 4.20 9.16
CA ARG A 110 14.28 3.55 9.03
C ARG A 110 13.99 2.77 10.30
N THR A 111 12.82 2.97 10.86
CA THR A 111 12.31 2.23 12.03
C THR A 111 10.89 1.75 11.74
N ALA A 112 10.54 0.58 12.23
CA ALA A 112 9.18 0.05 12.20
C ALA A 112 8.98 -0.89 13.39
N LYS A 113 7.72 -1.04 13.83
CA LYS A 113 7.33 -2.10 14.77
C LYS A 113 7.28 -3.44 14.05
N LYS A 114 6.74 -3.45 12.81
CA LYS A 114 6.75 -4.59 11.90
C LYS A 114 6.94 -4.08 10.47
N LEU A 115 7.84 -4.70 9.74
CA LEU A 115 7.98 -4.52 8.30
C LEU A 115 8.35 -5.88 7.72
N SER A 116 7.35 -6.64 7.29
CA SER A 116 7.52 -8.00 6.81
C SER A 116 6.96 -8.20 5.41
N PHE A 117 7.64 -9.00 4.63
CA PHE A 117 7.24 -9.42 3.30
C PHE A 117 7.28 -10.95 3.23
N LYS A 118 6.15 -11.59 2.94
CA LYS A 118 5.99 -13.06 3.02
C LYS A 118 6.48 -13.63 4.35
N GLY A 119 6.16 -12.95 5.46
CA GLY A 119 6.60 -13.32 6.81
C GLY A 119 8.07 -13.02 7.13
N LYS A 120 8.88 -12.59 6.15
CA LYS A 120 10.30 -12.24 6.35
C LYS A 120 10.44 -10.79 6.81
N ASP A 121 11.12 -10.56 7.93
CA ASP A 121 11.42 -9.21 8.41
C ASP A 121 12.39 -8.49 7.47
N LEU A 122 11.96 -7.32 6.95
CA LEU A 122 12.75 -6.49 6.05
C LEU A 122 13.64 -5.48 6.80
N ILE A 123 13.39 -5.21 8.10
CA ILE A 123 14.17 -4.24 8.86
C ILE A 123 15.58 -4.74 9.11
N SER A 124 15.70 -6.02 9.45
CA SER A 124 16.96 -6.67 9.82
C SER A 124 17.84 -7.09 8.63
N LEU A 125 17.32 -6.96 7.37
CA LEU A 125 18.04 -7.42 6.19
C LEU A 125 19.31 -6.62 5.92
N SER A 126 20.38 -7.34 5.65
CA SER A 126 21.62 -6.79 5.06
C SER A 126 21.40 -6.43 3.59
N GLU A 127 22.28 -5.59 3.05
CA GLU A 127 22.25 -5.21 1.62
C GLU A 127 22.37 -6.43 0.69
N LYS A 128 23.15 -7.43 1.09
CA LYS A 128 23.27 -8.70 0.34
C LYS A 128 21.97 -9.48 0.28
N GLU A 129 21.18 -9.48 1.35
CA GLU A 129 19.87 -10.14 1.39
C GLU A 129 18.83 -9.37 0.57
N TYR A 130 18.86 -8.02 0.64
CA TYR A 130 18.05 -7.19 -0.23
C TYR A 130 18.29 -7.42 -1.72
N TYR A 131 19.55 -7.68 -2.09
CA TYR A 131 19.90 -8.06 -3.47
C TYR A 131 19.18 -9.34 -3.94
N GLY A 132 18.87 -10.25 -3.01
CA GLY A 132 18.09 -11.45 -3.28
C GLY A 132 16.58 -11.18 -3.49
N ILE A 133 16.06 -10.03 -3.05
CA ILE A 133 14.64 -9.66 -3.08
C ILE A 133 14.36 -8.69 -4.23
N ARG A 134 15.19 -7.64 -4.39
CA ARG A 134 15.02 -6.58 -5.39
C ARG A 134 15.07 -7.14 -6.80
N GLY A 135 14.05 -6.83 -7.61
CA GLY A 135 13.89 -7.28 -8.98
C GLY A 135 13.54 -8.76 -9.15
N LYS A 136 13.40 -9.52 -8.04
CA LYS A 136 13.01 -10.95 -8.03
C LYS A 136 11.67 -11.17 -7.37
N GLU A 137 11.57 -10.77 -6.10
CA GLU A 137 10.34 -10.91 -5.29
C GLU A 137 9.57 -9.58 -5.21
N ILE A 138 10.30 -8.46 -5.13
CA ILE A 138 9.74 -7.11 -5.16
C ILE A 138 10.41 -6.33 -6.28
N SER A 139 9.63 -5.82 -7.21
CA SER A 139 10.07 -4.92 -8.28
C SER A 139 9.55 -3.50 -8.08
N MET A 140 10.23 -2.51 -8.65
CA MET A 140 9.81 -1.12 -8.59
C MET A 140 9.95 -0.45 -9.97
N ILE A 141 8.91 0.27 -10.39
CA ILE A 141 8.94 1.22 -11.49
C ILE A 141 9.12 2.60 -10.87
N PHE A 142 10.18 3.30 -11.27
CA PHE A 142 10.50 4.65 -10.78
C PHE A 142 9.76 5.72 -11.59
N GLN A 143 9.57 6.89 -10.98
CA GLN A 143 8.78 8.00 -11.50
C GLN A 143 9.24 8.51 -12.88
N ASP A 144 10.54 8.49 -13.16
CA ASP A 144 11.09 9.03 -14.42
C ASP A 144 11.56 7.91 -15.35
N PRO A 145 10.82 7.59 -16.42
CA PRO A 145 11.21 6.58 -17.40
C PRO A 145 12.43 6.98 -18.23
N MET A 146 12.75 8.28 -18.28
CA MET A 146 13.88 8.75 -19.08
C MET A 146 15.23 8.41 -18.44
N THR A 147 15.28 8.38 -17.11
CA THR A 147 16.49 8.04 -16.36
C THR A 147 16.59 6.56 -16.01
N ALA A 148 15.48 5.82 -16.09
CA ALA A 148 15.44 4.40 -15.73
C ALA A 148 16.04 3.48 -16.80
N LEU A 149 15.98 3.86 -18.09
CA LEU A 149 16.55 3.09 -19.19
C LEU A 149 17.96 3.63 -19.55
N ASN A 150 18.91 2.70 -19.72
CA ASN A 150 20.24 3.07 -20.18
C ASN A 150 20.20 3.49 -21.66
N PRO A 151 20.48 4.76 -22.00
CA PRO A 151 20.37 5.26 -23.37
C PRO A 151 21.37 4.63 -24.34
N LEU A 152 22.45 4.04 -23.85
CA LEU A 152 23.53 3.43 -24.64
C LEU A 152 23.34 1.92 -24.88
N MET A 153 22.29 1.32 -24.31
CA MET A 153 21.96 -0.10 -24.47
C MET A 153 20.66 -0.26 -25.24
N ARG A 154 20.57 -1.31 -26.06
CA ARG A 154 19.33 -1.68 -26.75
C ARG A 154 18.28 -2.14 -25.75
N ILE A 155 17.01 -1.86 -26.06
CA ILE A 155 15.88 -2.17 -25.20
C ILE A 155 15.83 -3.67 -24.83
N GLY A 156 15.94 -4.52 -25.84
CA GLY A 156 15.88 -5.97 -25.61
C GLY A 156 17.05 -6.52 -24.79
N GLU A 157 18.24 -5.92 -24.92
CA GLU A 157 19.40 -6.29 -24.14
C GLU A 157 19.21 -5.97 -22.67
N GLN A 158 18.61 -4.82 -22.33
CA GLN A 158 18.29 -4.42 -20.96
C GLN A 158 17.27 -5.39 -20.32
N ILE A 159 16.21 -5.75 -21.04
CA ILE A 159 15.23 -6.74 -20.56
C ILE A 159 15.89 -8.11 -20.37
N SER A 160 16.68 -8.56 -21.34
CA SER A 160 17.36 -9.86 -21.28
C SER A 160 18.37 -9.91 -20.13
N GLU A 161 19.06 -8.83 -19.82
CA GLU A 161 19.97 -8.73 -18.67
C GLU A 161 19.22 -8.91 -17.35
N VAL A 162 18.06 -8.26 -17.18
CA VAL A 162 17.22 -8.40 -15.98
C VAL A 162 16.77 -9.86 -15.82
N ILE A 163 16.32 -10.51 -16.90
CA ILE A 163 15.91 -11.91 -16.90
C ILE A 163 17.06 -12.82 -16.47
N LEU A 164 18.22 -12.70 -17.12
CA LEU A 164 19.38 -13.56 -16.86
C LEU A 164 19.91 -13.40 -15.43
N ARG A 165 19.80 -12.18 -14.86
CA ARG A 165 20.34 -11.86 -13.54
C ARG A 165 19.41 -12.29 -12.42
N ASN A 166 18.10 -12.17 -12.62
CA ASN A 166 17.13 -12.20 -11.52
C ASN A 166 16.20 -13.41 -11.54
N ARG A 167 15.95 -14.07 -12.65
CA ARG A 167 15.12 -15.29 -12.65
C ARG A 167 15.76 -16.42 -11.86
N LYS A 168 14.92 -17.19 -11.17
CA LYS A 168 15.35 -18.37 -10.38
C LYS A 168 15.91 -19.48 -11.29
N GLU A 169 15.35 -19.64 -12.47
CA GLU A 169 15.73 -20.63 -13.46
C GLU A 169 16.91 -20.13 -14.31
N LYS A 170 17.91 -20.98 -14.47
CA LYS A 170 19.04 -20.66 -15.36
C LYS A 170 18.58 -20.69 -16.81
N MET A 171 18.66 -19.55 -17.47
CA MET A 171 18.32 -19.37 -18.88
C MET A 171 19.57 -19.12 -19.72
N THR A 172 19.55 -19.59 -20.95
CA THR A 172 20.55 -19.22 -21.96
C THR A 172 20.27 -17.80 -22.49
N LYS A 173 21.27 -17.18 -23.10
CA LYS A 173 21.09 -15.86 -23.74
C LYS A 173 20.00 -15.90 -24.84
N LYS A 174 19.85 -17.04 -25.53
CA LYS A 174 18.83 -17.22 -26.58
C LYS A 174 17.42 -17.25 -25.98
N GLU A 175 17.21 -18.02 -24.94
CA GLU A 175 15.94 -18.10 -24.20
C GLU A 175 15.56 -16.76 -23.57
N ALA A 176 16.53 -16.05 -22.97
CA ALA A 176 16.29 -14.71 -22.41
C ALA A 176 15.90 -13.69 -23.49
N LYS A 177 16.47 -13.78 -24.69
CA LYS A 177 16.06 -12.95 -25.82
C LYS A 177 14.64 -13.26 -26.28
N GLU A 178 14.29 -14.54 -26.45
CA GLU A 178 12.96 -14.97 -26.85
C GLU A 178 11.90 -14.52 -25.82
N GLU A 179 12.23 -14.64 -24.53
CA GLU A 179 11.37 -14.15 -23.45
C GLU A 179 11.23 -12.62 -23.44
N ALA A 180 12.31 -11.88 -23.67
CA ALA A 180 12.25 -10.44 -23.77
C ALA A 180 11.37 -9.96 -24.94
N ILE A 181 11.39 -10.66 -26.07
CA ILE A 181 10.51 -10.37 -27.22
C ILE A 181 9.05 -10.67 -26.84
N ARG A 182 8.78 -11.80 -26.16
CA ARG A 182 7.42 -12.12 -25.65
C ARG A 182 6.90 -11.03 -24.72
N LEU A 183 7.71 -10.60 -23.76
CA LEU A 183 7.35 -9.53 -22.82
C LEU A 183 7.08 -8.20 -23.53
N LEU A 184 7.88 -7.84 -24.53
CA LEU A 184 7.60 -6.64 -25.33
C LEU A 184 6.27 -6.73 -26.08
N SER A 185 5.93 -7.92 -26.59
CA SER A 185 4.65 -8.16 -27.26
C SER A 185 3.47 -8.10 -26.27
N SER A 186 3.59 -8.70 -25.06
CA SER A 186 2.52 -8.72 -24.05
C SER A 186 2.15 -7.31 -23.58
N VAL A 187 3.16 -6.44 -23.43
CA VAL A 187 2.91 -5.04 -23.09
C VAL A 187 2.46 -4.16 -24.29
N GLY A 188 2.16 -4.78 -25.43
CA GLY A 188 1.63 -4.09 -26.60
C GLY A 188 2.65 -3.25 -27.37
N ILE A 189 3.93 -3.62 -27.37
CA ILE A 189 4.93 -3.03 -28.27
C ILE A 189 4.81 -3.67 -29.65
N PRO A 190 4.47 -2.93 -30.70
CA PRO A 190 4.36 -3.46 -32.06
C PRO A 190 5.73 -3.86 -32.58
N ASP A 191 5.80 -4.89 -33.47
CA ASP A 191 7.04 -5.38 -34.07
C ASP A 191 8.15 -5.66 -33.04
N ALA A 192 7.81 -6.36 -31.94
CA ALA A 192 8.66 -6.57 -30.77
C ALA A 192 10.08 -7.08 -31.14
N GLU A 193 10.21 -7.95 -32.12
CA GLU A 193 11.53 -8.46 -32.59
C GLU A 193 12.41 -7.37 -33.19
N LYS A 194 11.82 -6.46 -33.98
CA LYS A 194 12.53 -5.30 -34.54
C LYS A 194 12.86 -4.32 -33.44
N LYS A 195 11.88 -4.04 -32.54
CA LYS A 195 12.01 -3.13 -31.41
C LYS A 195 13.02 -3.60 -30.36
N TYR A 196 13.21 -4.91 -30.18
CA TYR A 196 14.25 -5.48 -29.35
C TYR A 196 15.66 -4.87 -29.64
N ARG A 197 15.95 -4.59 -30.93
CA ARG A 197 17.26 -4.09 -31.39
C ARG A 197 17.40 -2.58 -31.31
N GLN A 198 16.34 -1.85 -31.00
CA GLN A 198 16.31 -0.39 -30.94
C GLN A 198 16.77 0.15 -29.59
N TYR A 199 17.14 1.41 -29.57
CA TYR A 199 17.57 2.14 -28.39
C TYR A 199 16.41 2.93 -27.76
N PRO A 200 16.51 3.32 -26.47
CA PRO A 200 15.44 4.05 -25.79
C PRO A 200 15.01 5.34 -26.51
N HIS A 201 15.91 6.07 -27.14
CA HIS A 201 15.59 7.33 -27.84
C HIS A 201 14.72 7.13 -29.09
N GLU A 202 14.62 5.91 -29.62
CA GLU A 202 13.74 5.56 -30.74
C GLU A 202 12.31 5.20 -30.30
N PHE A 203 12.00 5.29 -28.99
CA PHE A 203 10.71 4.97 -28.38
C PHE A 203 10.00 6.25 -27.92
N SER A 204 8.67 6.32 -28.09
CA SER A 204 7.85 7.34 -27.44
C SER A 204 7.82 7.18 -25.92
N GLY A 205 7.38 8.19 -25.19
CA GLY A 205 7.25 8.13 -23.72
C GLY A 205 6.41 6.94 -23.23
N GLY A 206 5.23 6.76 -23.83
CA GLY A 206 4.36 5.62 -23.52
C GLY A 206 4.97 4.26 -23.87
N MET A 207 5.73 4.16 -24.94
CA MET A 207 6.45 2.92 -25.28
C MET A 207 7.57 2.62 -24.28
N ARG A 208 8.33 3.64 -23.83
CA ARG A 208 9.35 3.46 -22.79
C ARG A 208 8.71 2.99 -21.48
N GLN A 209 7.56 3.55 -21.12
CA GLN A 209 6.83 3.12 -19.94
C GLN A 209 6.39 1.65 -20.02
N ARG A 210 5.87 1.20 -21.19
CA ARG A 210 5.55 -0.22 -21.44
C ARG A 210 6.78 -1.12 -21.30
N VAL A 211 7.93 -0.66 -21.77
CA VAL A 211 9.21 -1.38 -21.60
C VAL A 211 9.57 -1.53 -20.12
N LEU A 212 9.42 -0.47 -19.31
CA LEU A 212 9.69 -0.53 -17.88
C LEU A 212 8.74 -1.50 -17.15
N ILE A 213 7.46 -1.54 -17.55
CA ILE A 213 6.50 -2.52 -17.04
C ILE A 213 6.96 -3.93 -17.39
N ALA A 214 7.34 -4.18 -18.66
CA ALA A 214 7.87 -5.47 -19.09
C ALA A 214 9.10 -5.90 -18.29
N MET A 215 10.04 -4.97 -18.06
CA MET A 215 11.22 -5.21 -17.23
C MET A 215 10.86 -5.53 -15.79
N ALA A 216 9.97 -4.75 -15.18
CA ALA A 216 9.58 -4.93 -13.78
C ALA A 216 8.84 -6.25 -13.54
N LEU A 217 8.05 -6.70 -14.49
CA LEU A 217 7.30 -7.97 -14.44
C LEU A 217 8.07 -9.18 -15.00
N SER A 218 9.25 -8.99 -15.58
CA SER A 218 10.02 -10.04 -16.26
C SER A 218 10.38 -11.23 -15.38
N CYS A 219 10.46 -11.02 -14.07
CA CYS A 219 10.78 -12.06 -13.08
C CYS A 219 9.56 -12.55 -12.31
N SER A 220 8.35 -12.17 -12.71
CA SER A 220 7.09 -12.48 -12.02
C SER A 220 7.18 -12.20 -10.51
N PRO A 221 7.44 -10.93 -10.12
CA PRO A 221 7.57 -10.58 -8.70
C PRO A 221 6.24 -10.79 -7.99
N ALA A 222 6.29 -11.08 -6.69
CA ALA A 222 5.07 -11.15 -5.89
C ALA A 222 4.50 -9.75 -5.59
N LEU A 223 5.37 -8.72 -5.54
CA LEU A 223 4.97 -7.32 -5.34
C LEU A 223 5.63 -6.41 -6.38
N LEU A 224 4.81 -5.58 -7.02
CA LEU A 224 5.25 -4.49 -7.88
C LEU A 224 4.88 -3.14 -7.25
N ILE A 225 5.85 -2.29 -7.04
CA ILE A 225 5.66 -0.90 -6.62
C ILE A 225 5.81 -0.01 -7.85
N ALA A 226 4.79 0.76 -8.20
CA ALA A 226 4.80 1.67 -9.33
C ALA A 226 4.71 3.13 -8.83
N ASP A 227 5.82 3.83 -8.85
CA ASP A 227 5.93 5.22 -8.36
C ASP A 227 5.60 6.18 -9.49
N GLU A 228 4.37 6.71 -9.48
CA GLU A 228 3.80 7.60 -10.50
C GLU A 228 4.03 7.09 -11.94
N PRO A 229 3.59 5.87 -12.28
CA PRO A 229 3.97 5.21 -13.53
C PRO A 229 3.42 5.89 -14.79
N THR A 230 2.63 6.94 -14.64
CA THR A 230 1.97 7.63 -15.75
C THR A 230 2.32 9.12 -15.82
N THR A 231 3.19 9.60 -14.95
CA THR A 231 3.63 11.01 -14.98
C THR A 231 4.27 11.37 -16.33
N ALA A 232 3.98 12.56 -16.82
CA ALA A 232 4.40 13.09 -18.13
C ALA A 232 3.82 12.37 -19.38
N LEU A 233 2.74 11.59 -19.22
CA LEU A 233 1.97 11.02 -20.32
C LEU A 233 0.62 11.75 -20.46
N ASP A 234 0.05 11.74 -21.65
CA ASP A 234 -1.30 12.24 -21.87
C ASP A 234 -2.35 11.32 -21.21
N VAL A 235 -3.53 11.89 -20.89
CA VAL A 235 -4.59 11.20 -20.12
C VAL A 235 -5.01 9.87 -20.74
N THR A 236 -5.07 9.80 -22.07
CA THR A 236 -5.46 8.59 -22.79
C THR A 236 -4.42 7.48 -22.60
N ILE A 237 -3.16 7.83 -22.72
CA ILE A 237 -2.05 6.88 -22.50
C ILE A 237 -1.95 6.47 -21.05
N GLN A 238 -2.21 7.37 -20.09
CA GLN A 238 -2.24 7.04 -18.65
C GLN A 238 -3.23 5.91 -18.36
N ALA A 239 -4.48 6.03 -18.82
CA ALA A 239 -5.49 5.01 -18.65
C ALA A 239 -5.09 3.66 -19.29
N GLN A 240 -4.51 3.69 -20.49
CA GLN A 240 -4.01 2.48 -21.16
C GLN A 240 -2.88 1.80 -20.39
N ILE A 241 -1.95 2.58 -19.84
CA ILE A 241 -0.81 2.05 -19.07
C ILE A 241 -1.28 1.39 -17.77
N LEU A 242 -2.20 2.02 -17.03
CA LEU A 242 -2.73 1.43 -15.80
C LEU A 242 -3.58 0.18 -16.06
N LYS A 243 -4.38 0.20 -17.12
CA LYS A 243 -5.13 -0.98 -17.55
C LYS A 243 -4.19 -2.15 -17.90
N LEU A 244 -3.15 -1.89 -18.68
CA LEU A 244 -2.11 -2.87 -19.01
C LEU A 244 -1.43 -3.40 -17.74
N LEU A 245 -1.03 -2.52 -16.84
CA LEU A 245 -0.40 -2.91 -15.57
C LEU A 245 -1.30 -3.84 -14.76
N LYS A 246 -2.60 -3.52 -14.67
CA LYS A 246 -3.62 -4.32 -13.97
C LYS A 246 -3.81 -5.69 -14.61
N GLU A 247 -3.89 -5.77 -15.93
CA GLU A 247 -4.06 -7.02 -16.68
C GLU A 247 -2.84 -7.93 -16.49
N GLU A 248 -1.63 -7.43 -16.76
CA GLU A 248 -0.38 -8.17 -16.60
C GLU A 248 -0.12 -8.62 -15.15
N ALA A 249 -0.46 -7.78 -14.15
CA ALA A 249 -0.32 -8.12 -12.75
C ALA A 249 -1.28 -9.26 -12.33
N ARG A 250 -2.53 -9.21 -12.79
CA ARG A 250 -3.53 -10.26 -12.52
C ARG A 250 -3.14 -11.61 -13.14
N GLU A 251 -2.66 -11.61 -14.39
CA GLU A 251 -2.20 -12.84 -15.05
C GLU A 251 -1.05 -13.51 -14.29
N ARG A 252 -0.23 -12.73 -13.57
CA ARG A 252 0.95 -13.22 -12.84
C ARG A 252 0.71 -13.39 -11.35
N ASN A 253 -0.49 -13.10 -10.86
CA ASN A 253 -0.82 -13.02 -9.44
C ASN A 253 0.15 -12.09 -8.66
N THR A 254 0.56 -10.98 -9.29
CA THR A 254 1.44 -9.97 -8.71
C THR A 254 0.60 -8.93 -7.98
N ALA A 255 0.85 -8.72 -6.69
CA ALA A 255 0.27 -7.59 -5.96
C ALA A 255 0.90 -6.27 -6.45
N VAL A 256 0.12 -5.21 -6.53
CA VAL A 256 0.60 -3.90 -7.01
C VAL A 256 0.26 -2.81 -6.01
N ILE A 257 1.26 -2.00 -5.68
CA ILE A 257 1.05 -0.69 -5.06
C ILE A 257 1.42 0.37 -6.09
N PHE A 258 0.44 1.13 -6.56
CA PHE A 258 0.75 2.27 -7.42
C PHE A 258 0.52 3.59 -6.70
N ILE A 259 1.48 4.48 -6.84
CA ILE A 259 1.43 5.85 -6.34
C ILE A 259 0.87 6.73 -7.43
N THR A 260 -0.10 7.56 -7.09
CA THR A 260 -0.64 8.58 -8.00
C THR A 260 -1.13 9.80 -7.21
N HIS A 261 -1.21 10.92 -7.88
CA HIS A 261 -1.93 12.10 -7.39
C HIS A 261 -3.32 12.25 -8.05
N ASP A 262 -3.64 11.40 -9.02
CA ASP A 262 -4.92 11.39 -9.72
C ASP A 262 -5.86 10.31 -9.15
N LEU A 263 -6.85 10.78 -8.37
CA LEU A 263 -7.86 9.93 -7.76
C LEU A 263 -8.85 9.33 -8.78
N SER A 264 -9.03 9.94 -9.95
CA SER A 264 -9.91 9.39 -10.99
C SER A 264 -9.41 8.05 -11.49
N LEU A 265 -8.10 7.88 -11.58
CA LEU A 265 -7.45 6.64 -11.99
C LEU A 265 -7.53 5.55 -10.92
N VAL A 266 -7.69 5.93 -9.64
CA VAL A 266 -7.75 4.98 -8.51
C VAL A 266 -9.03 4.17 -8.53
N PHE A 267 -10.17 4.82 -8.77
CA PHE A 267 -11.49 4.19 -8.72
C PHE A 267 -11.61 2.97 -9.66
N GLU A 268 -11.02 3.06 -10.85
CA GLU A 268 -11.09 2.00 -11.86
C GLU A 268 -9.99 0.92 -11.68
N ASN A 269 -8.88 1.26 -11.02
CA ASN A 269 -7.67 0.46 -11.08
C ASN A 269 -7.20 -0.12 -9.74
N ALA A 270 -7.76 0.32 -8.60
CA ALA A 270 -7.39 -0.20 -7.28
C ALA A 270 -8.55 -0.85 -6.55
N GLU A 271 -8.23 -1.75 -5.63
CA GLU A 271 -9.14 -2.38 -4.68
C GLU A 271 -9.07 -1.69 -3.31
N SER A 272 -7.84 -1.30 -2.92
CA SER A 272 -7.57 -0.60 -1.66
C SER A 272 -6.92 0.76 -1.90
N LEU A 273 -7.21 1.71 -1.01
CA LEU A 273 -6.72 3.08 -1.07
C LEU A 273 -6.09 3.50 0.26
N PHE A 274 -4.89 4.06 0.19
CA PHE A 274 -4.19 4.69 1.30
C PHE A 274 -3.99 6.17 1.01
N VAL A 275 -4.64 7.04 1.78
CA VAL A 275 -4.57 8.51 1.62
C VAL A 275 -3.49 9.06 2.52
N MET A 276 -2.40 9.56 1.93
CA MET A 276 -1.22 10.01 2.66
C MET A 276 -1.09 11.54 2.66
N TYR A 277 -0.84 12.13 3.83
CA TYR A 277 -0.64 13.56 4.02
C TYR A 277 0.38 13.84 5.13
N GLY A 278 1.35 14.72 4.87
CA GLY A 278 2.33 15.13 5.89
C GLY A 278 3.09 13.98 6.54
N GLY A 279 3.47 12.97 5.76
CA GLY A 279 4.20 11.80 6.24
C GLY A 279 3.34 10.73 6.92
N LYS A 280 2.01 10.87 6.95
CA LYS A 280 1.10 9.93 7.61
C LYS A 280 0.00 9.43 6.67
N ILE A 281 -0.49 8.22 6.91
CA ILE A 281 -1.74 7.74 6.32
C ILE A 281 -2.87 8.33 7.17
N MET A 282 -3.73 9.13 6.55
CA MET A 282 -4.86 9.81 7.20
C MET A 282 -6.15 9.02 7.10
N GLU A 283 -6.30 8.24 6.03
CA GLU A 283 -7.45 7.36 5.80
C GLU A 283 -7.01 6.18 4.94
N LYS A 284 -7.53 5.00 5.22
CA LYS A 284 -7.28 3.78 4.45
C LYS A 284 -8.51 2.90 4.42
N GLY A 285 -8.70 2.16 3.33
CA GLY A 285 -9.83 1.22 3.18
C GLY A 285 -9.99 0.76 1.75
N LYS A 286 -11.10 0.06 1.49
CA LYS A 286 -11.49 -0.27 0.13
C LYS A 286 -11.85 1.00 -0.64
N VAL A 287 -11.50 1.04 -1.91
CA VAL A 287 -11.77 2.19 -2.78
C VAL A 287 -13.25 2.58 -2.74
N GLU A 288 -14.16 1.61 -2.88
CA GLU A 288 -15.61 1.84 -2.87
C GLU A 288 -16.10 2.48 -1.56
N GLU A 289 -15.55 2.05 -0.40
CA GLU A 289 -15.91 2.58 0.92
C GLU A 289 -15.47 4.04 1.06
N ILE A 290 -14.21 4.34 0.70
CA ILE A 290 -13.64 5.69 0.82
C ILE A 290 -14.33 6.66 -0.15
N PHE A 291 -14.65 6.24 -1.38
CA PHE A 291 -15.32 7.10 -2.35
C PHE A 291 -16.78 7.35 -1.96
N SER A 292 -17.48 6.36 -1.40
CA SER A 292 -18.87 6.51 -0.96
C SER A 292 -19.01 7.27 0.37
N THR A 293 -18.09 7.03 1.31
CA THR A 293 -18.18 7.56 2.68
C THR A 293 -16.79 8.01 3.17
N PRO A 294 -16.19 9.07 2.56
CA PRO A 294 -14.91 9.59 3.01
C PRO A 294 -15.04 10.16 4.43
N ALA A 295 -14.14 9.76 5.32
CA ALA A 295 -14.21 10.12 6.73
C ALA A 295 -13.31 11.31 7.07
N HIS A 296 -12.06 11.29 6.60
CA HIS A 296 -11.12 12.35 6.91
C HIS A 296 -11.37 13.62 6.08
N PRO A 297 -11.36 14.83 6.68
CA PRO A 297 -11.58 16.08 5.93
C PRO A 297 -10.61 16.30 4.75
N TYR A 298 -9.39 15.80 4.82
CA TYR A 298 -8.45 15.86 3.69
C TYR A 298 -8.91 14.99 2.51
N THR A 299 -9.37 13.76 2.78
CA THR A 299 -9.92 12.87 1.74
C THR A 299 -11.15 13.47 1.07
N LYS A 300 -12.05 14.08 1.88
CA LYS A 300 -13.23 14.81 1.36
C LYS A 300 -12.79 15.95 0.43
N ALA A 301 -11.78 16.70 0.83
CA ALA A 301 -11.26 17.81 0.04
C ALA A 301 -10.57 17.35 -1.26
N LEU A 302 -9.84 16.22 -1.23
CA LEU A 302 -9.25 15.60 -2.41
C LEU A 302 -10.32 15.13 -3.39
N LEU A 303 -11.35 14.43 -2.91
CA LEU A 303 -12.47 13.95 -3.74
C LEU A 303 -13.27 15.11 -4.34
N ALA A 304 -13.49 16.19 -3.58
CA ALA A 304 -14.18 17.40 -4.06
C ALA A 304 -13.38 18.19 -5.10
N ALA A 305 -12.08 17.93 -5.25
CA ALA A 305 -11.23 18.52 -6.27
C ALA A 305 -11.19 17.73 -7.60
N ILE A 306 -11.86 16.55 -7.66
CA ILE A 306 -11.97 15.78 -8.91
C ILE A 306 -13.04 16.43 -9.80
N PRO A 307 -12.77 16.69 -11.10
CA PRO A 307 -13.79 17.15 -12.04
C PRO A 307 -14.91 16.13 -12.16
N SER A 308 -16.15 16.54 -11.88
CA SER A 308 -17.34 15.72 -12.13
C SER A 308 -17.85 15.99 -13.54
N MET A 309 -18.35 14.94 -14.22
CA MET A 309 -19.06 15.10 -15.51
C MET A 309 -20.37 15.89 -15.38
N GLU A 310 -20.91 16.01 -14.15
CA GLU A 310 -22.12 16.77 -13.84
C GLU A 310 -21.85 18.25 -13.52
N MET A 311 -20.56 18.68 -13.51
CA MET A 311 -20.24 20.10 -13.27
C MET A 311 -20.79 20.98 -14.38
N GLU A 312 -21.50 22.05 -14.01
CA GLU A 312 -21.97 23.05 -14.95
C GLU A 312 -20.80 23.80 -15.60
N LYS A 313 -21.00 24.18 -16.89
CA LYS A 313 -19.97 24.99 -17.59
C LYS A 313 -19.74 26.32 -16.84
N GLY A 314 -18.55 26.46 -16.24
CA GLY A 314 -18.17 27.66 -15.49
C GLY A 314 -18.04 27.44 -13.98
N GLU A 315 -18.42 26.28 -13.46
CA GLU A 315 -18.16 25.93 -12.08
C GLU A 315 -16.63 25.71 -11.87
N ARG A 316 -16.08 26.36 -10.84
CA ARG A 316 -14.65 26.25 -10.53
C ARG A 316 -14.40 25.11 -9.56
N LEU A 317 -13.42 24.26 -9.88
CA LEU A 317 -12.87 23.29 -8.93
C LEU A 317 -12.46 24.00 -7.64
N LYS A 318 -12.76 23.38 -6.49
CA LYS A 318 -12.40 23.90 -5.17
C LYS A 318 -11.00 23.37 -4.80
N PRO A 319 -9.92 24.15 -4.97
CA PRO A 319 -8.60 23.72 -4.55
C PRO A 319 -8.54 23.61 -3.03
N ILE A 320 -7.65 22.74 -2.54
CA ILE A 320 -7.34 22.69 -1.13
C ILE A 320 -6.44 23.90 -0.80
N GLU A 321 -7.01 24.89 -0.13
CA GLU A 321 -6.33 26.14 0.21
C GLU A 321 -5.15 25.93 1.17
N GLY A 322 -4.16 26.81 1.12
CA GLY A 322 -2.96 26.78 1.98
C GLY A 322 -1.86 25.86 1.46
N THR A 323 -0.75 25.81 2.19
CA THR A 323 0.44 25.02 1.84
C THR A 323 0.51 23.73 2.68
N PRO A 324 1.02 22.61 2.12
CA PRO A 324 1.31 21.40 2.89
C PRO A 324 2.26 21.69 4.06
N PRO A 325 2.20 20.88 5.15
CA PRO A 325 3.07 21.07 6.29
C PRO A 325 4.53 20.81 5.92
N SER A 326 5.43 21.50 6.60
CA SER A 326 6.85 21.20 6.54
C SER A 326 7.14 19.84 7.13
N LEU A 327 7.98 19.04 6.46
CA LEU A 327 8.45 17.74 6.96
C LEU A 327 9.75 17.86 7.78
N PHE A 328 10.22 19.05 8.10
CA PHE A 328 11.38 19.25 8.98
C PHE A 328 11.07 19.05 10.46
N GLU A 329 9.81 18.90 10.81
CA GLU A 329 9.36 18.61 12.17
C GLU A 329 8.57 17.29 12.17
N LYS A 330 8.84 16.45 13.18
CA LYS A 330 8.03 15.24 13.36
C LYS A 330 6.59 15.62 13.71
N PRO A 331 5.58 15.10 13.01
CA PRO A 331 4.20 15.48 13.28
C PRO A 331 3.74 14.97 14.66
N MET A 332 3.56 15.90 15.62
CA MET A 332 3.05 15.63 16.96
C MET A 332 1.55 15.86 17.08
N ARG A 333 0.94 16.50 16.08
CA ARG A 333 -0.48 16.86 15.98
C ARG A 333 -1.01 16.51 14.59
N CYS A 334 -2.32 16.67 14.37
CA CYS A 334 -2.90 16.43 13.05
C CYS A 334 -2.17 17.28 11.97
N PRO A 335 -1.52 16.67 10.98
CA PRO A 335 -0.75 17.40 9.97
C PRO A 335 -1.65 18.27 9.07
N PHE A 336 -2.95 17.94 8.97
CA PHE A 336 -3.92 18.72 8.19
C PHE A 336 -4.54 19.88 8.97
N PHE A 337 -4.19 20.09 10.24
CA PHE A 337 -4.79 21.09 11.14
C PHE A 337 -4.90 22.49 10.51
N GLU A 338 -3.82 23.02 9.93
CA GLU A 338 -3.79 24.38 9.40
C GLU A 338 -4.74 24.61 8.20
N ARG A 339 -4.99 23.56 7.41
CA ARG A 339 -5.82 23.61 6.20
C ARG A 339 -7.23 23.03 6.43
N CYS A 340 -7.49 22.43 7.58
CA CYS A 340 -8.75 21.79 7.88
C CYS A 340 -9.84 22.83 8.20
N LYS A 341 -10.91 22.88 7.39
CA LYS A 341 -12.08 23.73 7.63
C LYS A 341 -12.92 23.24 8.82
N GLU A 342 -12.78 21.97 9.21
CA GLU A 342 -13.49 21.32 10.31
C GLU A 342 -12.62 21.17 11.57
N ARG A 343 -11.51 21.93 11.67
CA ARG A 343 -10.56 21.83 12.78
C ARG A 343 -11.17 22.14 14.13
N MET A 344 -10.77 21.38 15.12
CA MET A 344 -11.08 21.59 16.55
C MET A 344 -9.81 21.95 17.33
N PRO A 345 -9.88 22.59 18.49
CA PRO A 345 -8.70 22.94 19.28
C PRO A 345 -7.76 21.77 19.55
N ILE A 346 -8.30 20.58 19.85
CA ILE A 346 -7.53 19.35 20.10
C ILE A 346 -6.68 18.92 18.91
N CYS A 347 -7.13 19.19 17.66
CA CYS A 347 -6.37 18.84 16.46
C CYS A 347 -5.02 19.56 16.36
N GLY A 348 -4.89 20.72 17.03
CA GLY A 348 -3.65 21.49 17.10
C GLY A 348 -2.71 21.08 18.24
N VAL A 349 -3.14 20.18 19.12
CA VAL A 349 -2.41 19.80 20.34
C VAL A 349 -1.87 18.37 20.23
N GLU A 350 -2.68 17.41 19.79
CA GLU A 350 -2.30 16.01 19.76
C GLU A 350 -2.70 15.32 18.45
N MET A 351 -2.05 14.19 18.19
CA MET A 351 -2.33 13.34 17.03
C MET A 351 -3.61 12.53 17.28
N PRO A 352 -4.59 12.54 16.34
CA PRO A 352 -5.78 11.70 16.48
C PRO A 352 -5.40 10.22 16.47
N LYS A 353 -6.13 9.44 17.27
CA LYS A 353 -6.08 7.97 17.23
C LYS A 353 -6.82 7.45 16.01
N GLU A 354 -6.47 6.25 15.58
CA GLU A 354 -7.20 5.54 14.53
C GLU A 354 -8.64 5.27 14.97
N GLN A 355 -9.58 5.53 14.09
CA GLN A 355 -10.99 5.18 14.20
C GLN A 355 -11.37 4.29 13.02
N SER A 356 -12.22 3.28 13.24
CA SER A 356 -12.69 2.37 12.20
C SER A 356 -14.16 2.63 11.90
N LEU A 357 -14.51 2.70 10.62
CA LEU A 357 -15.90 2.72 10.12
C LEU A 357 -16.38 1.32 9.76
N SER A 358 -15.48 0.47 9.28
CA SER A 358 -15.72 -0.94 8.98
C SER A 358 -14.49 -1.78 9.35
N LYS A 359 -14.50 -3.07 9.03
CA LYS A 359 -13.31 -3.93 9.18
C LYS A 359 -12.15 -3.52 8.27
N THR A 360 -12.46 -2.87 7.15
CA THR A 360 -11.49 -2.48 6.10
C THR A 360 -11.27 -0.99 6.03
N HIS A 361 -12.17 -0.15 6.58
CA HIS A 361 -12.12 1.31 6.49
C HIS A 361 -11.78 1.97 7.82
N SER A 362 -10.64 2.64 7.88
CA SER A 362 -10.19 3.38 9.06
C SER A 362 -9.56 4.74 8.70
N PHE A 363 -9.55 5.65 9.68
CA PHE A 363 -9.08 7.02 9.50
C PHE A 363 -8.56 7.63 10.80
N PHE A 364 -7.75 8.70 10.68
CA PHE A 364 -7.14 9.42 11.79
C PHE A 364 -7.72 10.83 11.89
N CYS A 365 -8.81 11.00 12.64
CA CYS A 365 -9.43 12.29 12.90
C CYS A 365 -10.03 12.32 14.30
N HIS A 366 -9.99 13.48 15.00
CA HIS A 366 -10.67 13.64 16.28
C HIS A 366 -12.19 13.78 16.14
N LYS A 367 -12.68 14.14 14.96
CA LYS A 367 -14.11 14.22 14.69
C LYS A 367 -14.70 12.81 14.64
N LYS A 368 -15.68 12.56 15.49
CA LYS A 368 -16.46 11.33 15.42
C LYS A 368 -17.34 11.38 14.18
N THR A 369 -17.28 10.35 13.36
CA THR A 369 -18.24 10.19 12.28
C THR A 369 -19.50 9.56 12.87
N GLU A 370 -20.60 10.30 12.89
CA GLU A 370 -21.89 9.75 13.27
C GLU A 370 -22.33 8.82 12.12
N PHE A 371 -22.56 7.57 12.44
CA PHE A 371 -23.21 6.63 11.53
C PHE A 371 -24.66 7.10 11.33
N LYS A 372 -25.02 7.40 10.09
CA LYS A 372 -26.43 7.59 9.70
C LYS A 372 -27.02 6.27 9.26
#